data_73df91d7a8029c2a2e77268b6e8259c8
#
_entry.id   73df91d7a8029c2a2e77268b6e8259c8
#
_cell.length_a   1.000
_cell.length_b   1.000
_cell.length_c   1.000
_cell.angle_alpha   90.00
_cell.angle_beta   90.00
_cell.angle_gamma   90.00
#
_symmetry.space_group_name_H-M   'P 1'
#
loop_
_entity.id
_entity.type
_entity.pdbx_description
1 polymer ?
#
loop_
_entity_poly.entity_id
_entity_poly.type
_entity_poly.pdbx_seq_one_letter_code
_entity_poly.pdbx_strand_id
1 'polypeptide(L)'
;YPPCRLMLIGEAPGAEEDRLGQPFVGPSGKLLDKILEAAKLDREKDLCIFNTLKCRPPLNATPEKAETMACRPFLERQIELIDPEVIVAMGKPAASWFFPDLKTLNPYRGKVHNLTVQGKPRKVIVTYHPSYLLRSPQEKRKAWLDWCLILDTLS
;
A
#
# COMPACT_ATOMS: atom_id res chain seq x y z
N TYR A 1 -5.51 -16.26 5.95
CA TYR A 1 -5.26 -15.73 4.60
C TYR A 1 -4.32 -16.66 3.86
N PRO A 2 -4.61 -16.99 2.58
CA PRO A 2 -3.64 -17.74 1.79
C PRO A 2 -2.39 -16.89 1.55
N PRO A 3 -1.21 -17.49 1.44
CA PRO A 3 0.01 -16.73 1.12
C PRO A 3 -0.15 -16.00 -0.21
N CYS A 4 0.27 -14.75 -0.25
CA CYS A 4 0.30 -13.93 -1.46
C CYS A 4 1.73 -13.43 -1.69
N ARG A 5 2.16 -13.38 -2.96
CA ARG A 5 3.48 -12.86 -3.28
C ARG A 5 3.55 -11.34 -3.13
N LEU A 6 2.45 -10.66 -3.39
CA LEU A 6 2.37 -9.20 -3.41
C LEU A 6 1.39 -8.70 -2.35
N MET A 7 1.87 -7.80 -1.48
CA MET A 7 1.03 -7.17 -0.46
C MET A 7 1.02 -5.66 -0.69
N LEU A 8 -0.17 -5.09 -0.86
CA LEU A 8 -0.34 -3.64 -0.99
C LEU A 8 -0.74 -3.06 0.35
N ILE A 9 -0.06 -2.01 0.78
CA ILE A 9 -0.34 -1.35 2.06
C ILE A 9 -0.69 0.11 1.81
N GLY A 10 -1.89 0.51 2.23
CA GLY A 10 -2.34 1.90 2.19
C GLY A 10 -2.39 2.52 3.57
N GLU A 11 -3.08 3.66 3.69
CA GLU A 11 -3.12 4.44 4.93
C GLU A 11 -4.21 3.93 5.88
N ALA A 12 -5.45 4.30 5.59
CA ALA A 12 -6.62 3.97 6.39
C ALA A 12 -7.83 3.85 5.47
N PRO A 13 -8.86 3.10 5.84
CA PRO A 13 -10.03 2.99 4.98
C PRO A 13 -10.78 4.31 4.87
N GLY A 14 -11.33 4.61 3.69
CA GLY A 14 -12.23 5.73 3.47
C GLY A 14 -13.65 5.37 3.93
N ALA A 15 -14.61 6.27 3.63
CA ALA A 15 -16.01 6.08 4.05
C ALA A 15 -16.64 4.79 3.50
N GLU A 16 -16.44 4.51 2.22
CA GLU A 16 -17.00 3.30 1.59
C GLU A 16 -16.34 2.04 2.13
N GLU A 17 -15.03 2.06 2.34
CA GLU A 17 -14.29 0.92 2.88
C GLU A 17 -14.73 0.60 4.31
N ASP A 18 -14.95 1.64 5.14
CA ASP A 18 -15.41 1.46 6.51
C ASP A 18 -16.83 0.90 6.54
N ARG A 19 -17.72 1.41 5.67
CA ARG A 19 -19.09 0.95 5.56
C ARG A 19 -19.20 -0.51 5.12
N LEU A 20 -18.39 -0.93 4.14
CA LEU A 20 -18.46 -2.26 3.54
C LEU A 20 -17.52 -3.27 4.19
N GLY A 21 -16.62 -2.82 5.06
CA GLY A 21 -15.63 -3.70 5.67
C GLY A 21 -14.58 -4.21 4.71
N GLN A 22 -14.40 -3.56 3.55
CA GLN A 22 -13.45 -3.96 2.52
C GLN A 22 -12.50 -2.81 2.19
N PRO A 23 -11.19 -3.07 1.94
CA PRO A 23 -10.26 -2.02 1.55
C PRO A 23 -10.47 -1.61 0.09
N PHE A 24 -10.31 -0.31 -0.19
CA PHE A 24 -10.27 0.23 -1.53
C PHE A 24 -11.50 -0.09 -2.40
N VAL A 25 -12.70 0.31 -1.93
CA VAL A 25 -13.95 0.16 -2.70
C VAL A 25 -14.54 1.49 -3.17
N GLY A 26 -14.03 2.64 -2.66
CA GLY A 26 -14.46 3.98 -3.10
C GLY A 26 -13.75 4.45 -4.37
N PRO A 27 -13.75 5.77 -4.67
CA PRO A 27 -13.10 6.29 -5.88
C PRO A 27 -11.63 5.93 -6.01
N SER A 28 -10.88 5.96 -4.91
CA SER A 28 -9.47 5.54 -4.89
C SER A 28 -9.34 4.06 -5.23
N GLY A 29 -10.24 3.24 -4.72
CA GLY A 29 -10.28 1.81 -5.00
C GLY A 29 -10.59 1.51 -6.45
N LYS A 30 -11.49 2.28 -7.05
CA LYS A 30 -11.83 2.14 -8.48
C LYS A 30 -10.64 2.48 -9.36
N LEU A 31 -9.87 3.51 -9.00
CA LEU A 31 -8.64 3.84 -9.72
C LEU A 31 -7.60 2.72 -9.55
N LEU A 32 -7.46 2.21 -8.34
CA LEU A 32 -6.55 1.08 -8.09
C LEU A 32 -6.94 -0.14 -8.94
N ASP A 33 -8.24 -0.43 -9.04
CA ASP A 33 -8.73 -1.53 -9.86
C ASP A 33 -8.35 -1.35 -11.33
N LYS A 34 -8.40 -0.12 -11.84
CA LYS A 34 -7.97 0.18 -13.21
C LYS A 34 -6.47 -0.03 -13.40
N ILE A 35 -5.67 0.37 -12.42
CA ILE A 35 -4.23 0.17 -12.44
C ILE A 35 -3.92 -1.33 -12.45
N LEU A 36 -4.57 -2.09 -11.58
CA LEU A 36 -4.36 -3.53 -11.49
C LEU A 36 -4.79 -4.24 -12.78
N GLU A 37 -5.90 -3.81 -13.37
CA GLU A 37 -6.37 -4.35 -14.64
C GLU A 37 -5.35 -4.10 -15.76
N ALA A 38 -4.82 -2.88 -15.85
CA ALA A 38 -3.77 -2.55 -16.81
C ALA A 38 -2.49 -3.34 -16.58
N ALA A 39 -2.18 -3.66 -15.32
CA ALA A 39 -1.04 -4.48 -14.92
C ALA A 39 -1.31 -5.98 -15.06
N LYS A 40 -2.53 -6.37 -15.40
CA LYS A 40 -2.99 -7.76 -15.50
C LYS A 40 -2.86 -8.51 -14.18
N LEU A 41 -3.13 -7.82 -13.08
CA LEU A 41 -3.16 -8.39 -11.74
C LEU A 41 -4.60 -8.52 -11.26
N ASP A 42 -4.95 -9.69 -10.72
CA ASP A 42 -6.26 -9.94 -10.15
C ASP A 42 -6.25 -9.59 -8.67
N ARG A 43 -7.10 -8.65 -8.26
CA ARG A 43 -7.18 -8.17 -6.88
C ARG A 43 -7.45 -9.29 -5.88
N GLU A 44 -8.17 -10.32 -6.27
CA GLU A 44 -8.54 -11.41 -5.38
C GLU A 44 -7.55 -12.57 -5.37
N LYS A 45 -6.80 -12.76 -6.45
CA LYS A 45 -5.91 -13.92 -6.63
C LYS A 45 -4.43 -13.60 -6.49
N ASP A 46 -4.00 -12.45 -6.99
CA ASP A 46 -2.57 -12.16 -7.15
C ASP A 46 -1.97 -11.35 -6.00
N LEU A 47 -2.81 -10.73 -5.18
CA LEU A 47 -2.33 -9.81 -4.16
C LEU A 47 -3.28 -9.74 -2.96
N CYS A 48 -2.77 -9.17 -1.88
CA CYS A 48 -3.54 -8.86 -0.69
C CYS A 48 -3.41 -7.36 -0.40
N ILE A 49 -4.49 -6.72 0.06
CA ILE A 49 -4.52 -5.29 0.31
C ILE A 49 -4.83 -5.03 1.78
N PHE A 50 -3.99 -4.22 2.43
CA PHE A 50 -4.16 -3.85 3.83
C PHE A 50 -3.92 -2.36 4.01
N ASN A 51 -4.37 -1.83 5.14
CA ASN A 51 -4.12 -0.44 5.53
C ASN A 51 -3.29 -0.42 6.81
N THR A 52 -2.55 0.68 7.03
CA THR A 52 -1.78 0.86 8.26
C THR A 52 -2.67 1.04 9.47
N LEU A 53 -3.89 1.56 9.27
CA LEU A 53 -4.93 1.61 10.28
C LEU A 53 -6.09 0.71 9.90
N LYS A 54 -6.70 0.07 10.90
CA LYS A 54 -7.84 -0.80 10.70
C LYS A 54 -9.14 -0.03 10.50
N CYS A 55 -9.29 1.11 11.15
CA CYS A 55 -10.50 1.93 11.13
C CYS A 55 -10.25 3.29 10.51
N ARG A 56 -11.31 3.87 9.91
CA ARG A 56 -11.26 5.19 9.30
C ARG A 56 -11.11 6.26 10.39
N PRO A 57 -10.11 7.17 10.29
CA PRO A 57 -10.03 8.32 11.18
C PRO A 57 -11.16 9.32 10.90
N PRO A 58 -11.56 10.14 11.88
CA PRO A 58 -12.60 11.14 11.67
C PRO A 58 -12.28 12.08 10.50
N LEU A 59 -13.29 12.35 9.64
CA LEU A 59 -13.18 13.24 8.50
C LEU A 59 -12.04 12.89 7.53
N ASN A 60 -11.67 11.62 7.45
CA ASN A 60 -10.53 11.15 6.64
C ASN A 60 -9.22 11.89 6.95
N ALA A 61 -9.04 12.31 8.20
CA ALA A 61 -7.82 12.98 8.62
C ALA A 61 -6.60 12.07 8.47
N THR A 62 -5.42 12.66 8.31
CA THR A 62 -4.16 11.90 8.34
C THR A 62 -4.02 11.25 9.72
N PRO A 63 -3.73 9.95 9.80
CA PRO A 63 -3.59 9.29 11.10
C PRO A 63 -2.49 9.90 11.97
N GLU A 64 -2.80 10.07 13.24
CA GLU A 64 -1.81 10.48 14.22
C GLU A 64 -0.78 9.36 14.42
N LYS A 65 0.44 9.74 14.78
CA LYS A 65 1.50 8.76 15.01
C LYS A 65 1.12 7.72 16.07
N ALA A 66 0.43 8.15 17.12
CA ALA A 66 -0.02 7.25 18.17
C ALA A 66 -1.03 6.22 17.65
N GLU A 67 -1.95 6.63 16.78
CA GLU A 67 -2.94 5.74 16.15
C GLU A 67 -2.25 4.72 15.26
N THR A 68 -1.28 5.16 14.45
CA THR A 68 -0.50 4.27 13.59
C THR A 68 0.27 3.24 14.42
N MET A 69 0.89 3.67 15.51
CA MET A 69 1.64 2.78 16.39
C MET A 69 0.72 1.77 17.10
N ALA A 70 -0.50 2.17 17.47
CA ALA A 70 -1.47 1.27 18.09
C ALA A 70 -1.89 0.13 17.15
N CYS A 71 -1.93 0.37 15.84
CA CYS A 71 -2.27 -0.64 14.84
C CYS A 71 -1.06 -1.43 14.32
N ARG A 72 0.15 -1.05 14.70
CA ARG A 72 1.39 -1.67 14.22
C ARG A 72 1.47 -3.18 14.47
N PRO A 73 1.18 -3.68 15.68
CA PRO A 73 1.23 -5.14 15.91
C PRO A 73 0.27 -5.91 15.02
N PHE A 74 -0.87 -5.32 14.67
CA PHE A 74 -1.85 -5.94 13.80
C PHE A 74 -1.29 -6.11 12.38
N LEU A 75 -0.68 -5.06 11.82
CA LEU A 75 -0.06 -5.13 10.49
C LEU A 75 1.14 -6.07 10.47
N GLU A 76 1.96 -6.04 11.53
CA GLU A 76 3.10 -6.96 11.66
C GLU A 76 2.65 -8.42 11.60
N ARG A 77 1.56 -8.73 12.31
CA ARG A 77 0.99 -10.08 12.30
C ARG A 77 0.49 -10.47 10.91
N GLN A 78 -0.14 -9.56 10.19
CA GLN A 78 -0.59 -9.82 8.84
C GLN A 78 0.57 -10.09 7.89
N ILE A 79 1.66 -9.34 8.00
CA ILE A 79 2.86 -9.58 7.18
C ILE A 79 3.43 -10.97 7.45
N GLU A 80 3.49 -11.37 8.72
CA GLU A 80 3.96 -12.72 9.09
C GLU A 80 3.07 -13.80 8.48
N LEU A 81 1.75 -13.66 8.58
CA LEU A 81 0.79 -14.65 8.09
C LEU A 81 0.74 -14.75 6.58
N ILE A 82 0.78 -13.63 5.89
CA ILE A 82 0.75 -13.57 4.42
C ILE A 82 2.11 -13.97 3.84
N ASP A 83 3.18 -13.61 4.51
CA ASP A 83 4.55 -13.88 4.11
C ASP A 83 4.84 -13.42 2.67
N PRO A 84 4.61 -12.13 2.35
CA PRO A 84 4.78 -11.63 1.00
C PRO A 84 6.25 -11.51 0.60
N GLU A 85 6.52 -11.76 -0.67
CA GLU A 85 7.85 -11.53 -1.27
C GLU A 85 8.07 -10.06 -1.57
N VAL A 86 7.01 -9.39 -2.04
CA VAL A 86 7.03 -7.97 -2.43
C VAL A 86 5.95 -7.21 -1.66
N ILE A 87 6.34 -6.10 -1.05
CA ILE A 87 5.43 -5.19 -0.35
C ILE A 87 5.43 -3.87 -1.10
N VAL A 88 4.24 -3.36 -1.43
CA VAL A 88 4.08 -2.04 -2.04
C VAL A 88 3.47 -1.10 -1.01
N ALA A 89 4.24 -0.08 -0.62
CA ALA A 89 3.77 0.96 0.28
C ALA A 89 3.19 2.10 -0.56
N MET A 90 1.89 2.30 -0.46
CA MET A 90 1.17 3.33 -1.22
C MET A 90 0.95 4.57 -0.38
N GLY A 91 1.69 5.62 -0.70
CA GLY A 91 1.60 6.91 -0.04
C GLY A 91 2.49 7.04 1.17
N LYS A 92 2.58 8.28 1.67
CA LYS A 92 3.51 8.64 2.74
C LYS A 92 3.27 7.90 4.06
N PRO A 93 2.02 7.77 4.56
CA PRO A 93 1.81 7.05 5.82
C PRO A 93 2.25 5.58 5.78
N ALA A 94 1.96 4.88 4.69
CA ALA A 94 2.40 3.49 4.52
C ALA A 94 3.92 3.41 4.38
N ALA A 95 4.52 4.29 3.58
CA ALA A 95 5.96 4.33 3.39
C ALA A 95 6.70 4.66 4.70
N SER A 96 6.14 5.53 5.53
CA SER A 96 6.74 5.91 6.82
C SER A 96 6.82 4.74 7.79
N TRP A 97 5.98 3.74 7.64
CA TRP A 97 6.00 2.53 8.45
C TRP A 97 7.31 1.75 8.23
N PHE A 98 7.83 1.77 6.99
CA PHE A 98 9.09 1.10 6.61
C PHE A 98 10.28 2.04 6.68
N PHE A 99 10.06 3.33 6.49
CA PHE A 99 11.11 4.36 6.47
C PHE A 99 10.75 5.47 7.46
N PRO A 100 11.05 5.29 8.76
CA PRO A 100 10.65 6.26 9.80
C PRO A 100 11.17 7.68 9.58
N ASP A 101 12.30 7.84 8.88
CA ASP A 101 12.91 9.14 8.62
C ASP A 101 12.43 9.81 7.34
N LEU A 102 11.48 9.18 6.65
CA LEU A 102 10.94 9.69 5.39
C LEU A 102 10.25 11.05 5.58
N LYS A 103 10.67 12.03 4.79
CA LYS A 103 10.08 13.38 4.79
C LYS A 103 9.15 13.57 3.59
N THR A 104 9.61 13.13 2.41
CA THR A 104 8.83 13.17 1.17
C THR A 104 8.92 11.81 0.48
N LEU A 105 7.94 11.53 -0.36
CA LEU A 105 7.82 10.23 -1.02
C LEU A 105 8.82 10.06 -2.18
N ASN A 106 9.06 11.13 -2.93
CA ASN A 106 9.82 11.05 -4.18
C ASN A 106 11.19 10.37 -4.11
N PRO A 107 12.04 10.63 -3.11
CA PRO A 107 13.35 9.97 -3.06
C PRO A 107 13.28 8.45 -2.92
N TYR A 108 12.14 7.94 -2.45
CA TYR A 108 11.95 6.50 -2.20
C TYR A 108 11.27 5.78 -3.34
N ARG A 109 10.65 6.52 -4.28
CA ARG A 109 9.98 5.94 -5.44
C ARG A 109 10.97 5.44 -6.50
N GLY A 110 10.50 4.56 -7.37
CA GLY A 110 11.27 4.08 -8.51
C GLY A 110 12.43 3.17 -8.16
N LYS A 111 12.43 2.59 -6.98
CA LYS A 111 13.52 1.75 -6.48
C LYS A 111 12.95 0.53 -5.77
N VAL A 112 13.69 -0.58 -5.84
CA VAL A 112 13.42 -1.75 -5.01
C VAL A 112 14.27 -1.65 -3.75
N HIS A 113 13.63 -1.56 -2.59
CA HIS A 113 14.32 -1.51 -1.31
C HIS A 113 14.35 -2.90 -0.71
N ASN A 114 15.54 -3.43 -0.48
CA ASN A 114 15.69 -4.73 0.15
C ASN A 114 15.79 -4.54 1.65
N LEU A 115 14.71 -4.88 2.36
CA LEU A 115 14.61 -4.69 3.81
C LEU A 115 14.34 -6.02 4.50
N THR A 116 14.78 -6.12 5.76
CA THR A 116 14.35 -7.22 6.63
C THR A 116 13.08 -6.78 7.34
N VAL A 117 11.97 -7.44 7.03
CA VAL A 117 10.65 -7.14 7.59
C VAL A 117 10.10 -8.41 8.24
N GLN A 118 9.81 -8.33 9.53
CA GLN A 118 9.35 -9.47 10.33
C GLN A 118 10.25 -10.69 10.14
N GLY A 119 11.55 -10.48 10.35
CA GLY A 119 12.54 -11.54 10.38
C GLY A 119 12.99 -12.12 9.05
N LYS A 120 12.47 -11.63 7.93
CA LYS A 120 12.81 -12.12 6.58
C LYS A 120 13.16 -11.00 5.63
N PRO A 121 14.08 -11.23 4.69
CA PRO A 121 14.34 -10.26 3.63
C PRO A 121 13.14 -10.17 2.70
N ARG A 122 12.69 -8.95 2.45
CA ARG A 122 11.55 -8.68 1.56
C ARG A 122 11.87 -7.47 0.70
N LYS A 123 11.23 -7.40 -0.47
CA LYS A 123 11.38 -6.27 -1.38
C LYS A 123 10.25 -5.28 -1.11
N VAL A 124 10.60 -4.03 -0.83
CA VAL A 124 9.63 -2.96 -0.56
C VAL A 124 9.75 -1.93 -1.68
N ILE A 125 8.62 -1.62 -2.31
CA ILE A 125 8.52 -0.61 -3.36
C ILE A 125 7.55 0.46 -2.90
N VAL A 126 7.93 1.72 -3.04
CA VAL A 126 7.11 2.88 -2.64
C VAL A 126 6.50 3.49 -3.90
N THR A 127 5.20 3.77 -3.86
CA THR A 127 4.51 4.46 -4.94
C THR A 127 3.44 5.40 -4.36
N TYR A 128 2.79 6.16 -5.24
CA TYR A 128 1.72 7.08 -4.83
C TYR A 128 0.47 6.31 -4.44
N HIS A 129 -0.23 6.83 -3.43
CA HIS A 129 -1.57 6.34 -3.11
C HIS A 129 -2.55 6.76 -4.21
N PRO A 130 -3.52 5.91 -4.58
CA PRO A 130 -4.49 6.27 -5.62
C PRO A 130 -5.25 7.57 -5.35
N SER A 131 -5.54 7.90 -4.09
CA SER A 131 -6.21 9.17 -3.74
C SER A 131 -5.39 10.39 -4.16
N TYR A 132 -4.06 10.31 -4.06
CA TYR A 132 -3.19 11.39 -4.53
C TYR A 132 -3.31 11.58 -6.04
N LEU A 133 -3.40 10.47 -6.80
CA LEU A 133 -3.52 10.52 -8.25
C LEU A 133 -4.87 11.09 -8.71
N LEU A 134 -5.91 10.95 -7.90
CA LEU A 134 -7.20 11.60 -8.18
C LEU A 134 -7.10 13.11 -8.08
N ARG A 135 -6.30 13.61 -7.10
CA ARG A 135 -6.07 15.05 -6.93
C ARG A 135 -5.03 15.61 -7.90
N SER A 136 -4.10 14.76 -8.35
CA SER A 136 -2.96 15.16 -9.19
C SER A 136 -2.81 14.19 -10.36
N PRO A 137 -3.75 14.21 -11.33
CA PRO A 137 -3.75 13.25 -12.44
C PRO A 137 -2.47 13.25 -13.28
N GLN A 138 -1.74 14.37 -13.31
CA GLN A 138 -0.48 14.49 -14.04
C GLN A 138 0.61 13.56 -13.50
N GLU A 139 0.44 13.03 -12.29
CA GLU A 139 1.41 12.12 -11.67
C GLU A 139 1.12 10.64 -12.00
N LYS A 140 0.04 10.35 -12.72
CA LYS A 140 -0.33 8.97 -13.07
C LYS A 140 0.77 8.24 -13.86
N ARG A 141 1.48 8.97 -14.72
CA ARG A 141 2.57 8.37 -15.51
C ARG A 141 3.70 7.86 -14.60
N LYS A 142 4.06 8.62 -13.58
CA LYS A 142 5.08 8.21 -12.63
C LYS A 142 4.64 6.99 -11.84
N ALA A 143 3.37 6.98 -11.41
CA ALA A 143 2.81 5.83 -10.72
C ALA A 143 2.82 4.59 -11.61
N TRP A 144 2.51 4.74 -12.89
CA TRP A 144 2.54 3.62 -13.83
C TRP A 144 3.96 3.03 -13.96
N LEU A 145 4.99 3.88 -13.99
CA LEU A 145 6.37 3.41 -14.01
C LEU A 145 6.70 2.61 -12.75
N ASP A 146 6.19 3.03 -11.59
CA ASP A 146 6.35 2.28 -10.35
C ASP A 146 5.69 0.91 -10.44
N TRP A 147 4.49 0.83 -11.03
CA TRP A 147 3.79 -0.44 -11.23
C TRP A 147 4.50 -1.36 -12.22
N CYS A 148 5.14 -0.80 -13.25
CA CYS A 148 6.00 -1.59 -14.14
C CYS A 148 7.16 -2.20 -13.38
N LEU A 149 7.77 -1.44 -12.47
CA LEU A 149 8.84 -1.95 -11.60
C LEU A 149 8.33 -3.08 -10.70
N ILE A 150 7.13 -2.94 -10.16
CA ILE A 150 6.50 -3.98 -9.34
C ILE A 150 6.34 -5.26 -10.13
N LEU A 151 5.84 -5.17 -11.37
CA LEU A 151 5.67 -6.33 -12.24
C LEU A 151 6.99 -7.00 -12.55
N ASP A 152 8.02 -6.23 -12.88
CA ASP A 152 9.35 -6.78 -13.14
C ASP A 152 9.90 -7.50 -11.92
N THR A 153 9.63 -6.98 -10.74
CA THR A 153 10.11 -7.56 -9.48
C THR A 153 9.41 -8.88 -9.16
N LEU A 154 8.16 -9.03 -9.59
CA LEU A 154 7.39 -10.25 -9.39
C LEU A 154 7.73 -11.38 -10.38
N SER A 155 8.33 -11.03 -11.51
CA SER A 155 8.64 -12.03 -12.55
C SER A 155 9.83 -12.91 -12.19
#